data_05f0c0a46b416118fe68e37dda42ca3c
#
_entry.id   05f0c0a46b416118fe68e37dda42ca3c
#
_cell.length_a   1.000
_cell.length_b   1.000
_cell.length_c   1.000
_cell.angle_alpha   90.00
_cell.angle_beta   90.00
_cell.angle_gamma   90.00
#
_symmetry.space_group_name_H-M   'P 1'
#
loop_
_entity.id
_entity.type
_entity.pdbx_description
1 polymer ?
#
loop_
_entity_poly.entity_id
_entity_poly.type
_entity_poly.pdbx_seq_one_letter_code
_entity_poly.pdbx_strand_id
1 'polypeptide(L)'
;MTVETPGGSASDTLRPEVQRIIAAGRSGVVRSEGLQRSVWLLGLLSALLLWSAFTPLELSAAAWLALVPLCLLLRLRSLPRRTFLVLWCCGLFWGTATLQWMRLGHPAMYAAMFALAAWIGLTFPAFVLLGRRVTAAGLPVWLAVPVVWTVLEYARGMLLTGFAWYFLGHSQYRWIGLIQIADVTGAWGVSFVVALFSGVLVLYVPDSLLRRLGLDVAPGLDSGRSRVLVPTATAVTVLCACLVYGAIRAERPSAFPPGPVVSLIQGNFTPELKHDAQLVLSRFRIHNVLMQSSIRLQPDLVVWPETMFPWPERSVAEGVTDQQILAQAPLDVLRDYGNESALLVEPFRNAEVQKSLAGHSQGLGAALMIGLEALVADHNRTRVFNSAAFVRPDVGYVGRYDKIHRVVFGEYIPLKDLLPWLSELTPFGSGFGIDAGADVRLFEYGGWRMSPLICFEDTVPGLVRRMAAQRDAAGGTCDLLVNLTNDGWFRGSSELDQHLITAAFRCVENRVPMVRSVNGGISAFIDGDGRIRDPGVIQVLQEPLEGTRPQLTDVQGLRDPATGTWRRQFSGIIHGQVPLDPRTAVYTTWGDWLPQSCLLVTLLLALKKGLRL
;
A
#
# COMPACT_ATOMS: atom_id res chain seq x y z
N MET A 1 43.48 22.36 -77.48
CA MET A 1 43.57 21.30 -76.48
C MET A 1 42.57 21.64 -75.40
N THR A 2 41.37 21.12 -75.55
CA THR A 2 40.27 21.24 -74.56
C THR A 2 40.24 19.93 -73.83
N VAL A 3 40.41 20.00 -72.48
CA VAL A 3 40.32 18.86 -71.58
C VAL A 3 38.86 18.77 -71.11
N GLU A 4 38.17 17.74 -71.56
CA GLU A 4 36.85 17.35 -71.00
C GLU A 4 37.03 16.64 -69.64
N THR A 5 36.38 17.13 -68.63
CA THR A 5 36.17 16.44 -67.29
C THR A 5 34.96 15.55 -67.36
N PRO A 6 35.05 14.27 -67.01
CA PRO A 6 33.84 13.41 -66.90
C PRO A 6 33.17 13.61 -65.52
N GLY A 7 32.08 14.34 -65.53
CA GLY A 7 31.16 14.40 -64.41
C GLY A 7 30.17 13.19 -64.41
N GLY A 8 30.55 12.08 -63.86
CA GLY A 8 29.68 10.95 -63.65
C GLY A 8 29.35 10.80 -62.13
N SER A 9 28.10 10.92 -61.74
CA SER A 9 27.70 10.74 -60.39
C SER A 9 27.88 9.27 -59.96
N ALA A 10 28.55 9.04 -58.85
CA ALA A 10 28.89 7.71 -58.30
C ALA A 10 27.68 6.86 -57.87
N SER A 11 26.46 7.27 -58.24
CA SER A 11 25.24 6.58 -57.85
C SER A 11 24.71 5.52 -58.83
N ASP A 12 25.25 5.47 -60.09
CA ASP A 12 24.66 4.63 -61.14
C ASP A 12 25.38 3.30 -61.40
N THR A 13 26.36 2.90 -60.61
CA THR A 13 27.20 1.72 -60.88
C THR A 13 27.00 0.55 -59.91
N LEU A 14 26.03 0.63 -58.98
CA LEU A 14 25.76 -0.51 -58.09
C LEU A 14 24.95 -1.58 -58.82
N ARG A 15 25.44 -2.84 -58.77
CA ARG A 15 24.74 -3.99 -59.36
C ARG A 15 23.28 -4.06 -58.83
N PRO A 16 22.29 -4.45 -59.64
CA PRO A 16 20.89 -4.49 -59.28
C PRO A 16 20.59 -5.25 -57.97
N GLU A 17 21.40 -6.26 -57.67
CA GLU A 17 21.34 -7.01 -56.43
C GLU A 17 21.71 -6.18 -55.18
N VAL A 18 22.74 -5.33 -55.30
CA VAL A 18 23.17 -4.44 -54.22
C VAL A 18 22.13 -3.34 -53.97
N GLN A 19 21.51 -2.82 -55.02
CA GLN A 19 20.41 -1.87 -54.91
C GLN A 19 19.18 -2.51 -54.21
N ARG A 20 18.88 -3.78 -54.53
CA ARG A 20 17.81 -4.54 -53.83
C ARG A 20 18.15 -4.77 -52.35
N ILE A 21 19.37 -5.08 -52.00
CA ILE A 21 19.84 -5.27 -50.62
C ILE A 21 19.76 -3.96 -49.85
N ILE A 22 20.20 -2.84 -50.44
CA ILE A 22 20.11 -1.51 -49.83
C ILE A 22 18.64 -1.09 -49.65
N ALA A 23 17.78 -1.30 -50.65
CA ALA A 23 16.35 -1.01 -50.56
C ALA A 23 15.66 -1.88 -49.49
N ALA A 24 15.99 -3.19 -49.43
CA ALA A 24 15.50 -4.08 -48.40
C ALA A 24 15.99 -3.70 -46.99
N GLY A 25 17.27 -3.28 -46.86
CA GLY A 25 17.84 -2.76 -45.62
C GLY A 25 17.15 -1.46 -45.17
N ARG A 26 16.95 -0.52 -46.10
CA ARG A 26 16.19 0.73 -45.80
C ARG A 26 14.75 0.47 -45.44
N SER A 27 14.04 -0.42 -46.13
CA SER A 27 12.66 -0.80 -45.79
C SER A 27 12.59 -1.50 -44.44
N GLY A 28 13.59 -2.33 -44.10
CA GLY A 28 13.71 -2.97 -42.77
C GLY A 28 13.96 -1.97 -41.66
N VAL A 29 14.78 -0.94 -41.85
CA VAL A 29 15.03 0.12 -40.87
C VAL A 29 13.77 0.95 -40.64
N VAL A 30 13.11 1.41 -41.71
CA VAL A 30 11.86 2.19 -41.61
C VAL A 30 10.76 1.36 -40.89
N ARG A 31 10.68 0.06 -41.21
CA ARG A 31 9.72 -0.85 -40.56
C ARG A 31 10.02 -1.05 -39.06
N SER A 32 11.31 -1.14 -38.69
CA SER A 32 11.73 -1.27 -37.29
C SER A 32 11.45 0.00 -36.47
N GLU A 33 11.63 1.18 -37.05
CA GLU A 33 11.34 2.48 -36.42
C GLU A 33 9.82 2.66 -36.18
N GLY A 34 9.01 2.36 -37.19
CA GLY A 34 7.53 2.40 -37.06
C GLY A 34 7.02 1.49 -35.96
N LEU A 35 7.54 0.27 -35.89
CA LEU A 35 7.19 -0.69 -34.84
C LEU A 35 7.60 -0.21 -33.43
N GLN A 36 8.74 0.46 -33.31
CA GLN A 36 9.20 1.01 -32.05
C GLN A 36 8.37 2.19 -31.56
N ARG A 37 7.91 3.06 -32.46
CA ARG A 37 6.96 4.14 -32.14
C ARG A 37 5.64 3.59 -31.61
N SER A 38 5.15 2.50 -32.19
CA SER A 38 3.92 1.84 -31.76
C SER A 38 4.07 1.23 -30.35
N VAL A 39 5.25 0.67 -30.00
CA VAL A 39 5.51 0.18 -28.63
C VAL A 39 5.48 1.33 -27.60
N TRP A 40 6.06 2.49 -27.92
CA TRP A 40 5.95 3.68 -27.07
C TRP A 40 4.49 4.11 -26.87
N LEU A 41 3.73 4.20 -27.97
CA LEU A 41 2.30 4.59 -27.90
C LEU A 41 1.50 3.64 -27.01
N LEU A 42 1.65 2.33 -27.20
CA LEU A 42 0.91 1.32 -26.44
C LEU A 42 1.34 1.31 -24.97
N GLY A 43 2.64 1.42 -24.70
CA GLY A 43 3.16 1.46 -23.32
C GLY A 43 2.70 2.71 -22.57
N LEU A 44 2.78 3.89 -23.18
CA LEU A 44 2.32 5.15 -22.58
C LEU A 44 0.80 5.17 -22.39
N LEU A 45 0.03 4.64 -23.35
CA LEU A 45 -1.43 4.55 -23.21
C LEU A 45 -1.82 3.65 -22.01
N SER A 46 -1.16 2.50 -21.84
CA SER A 46 -1.36 1.67 -20.64
C SER A 46 -0.96 2.41 -19.36
N ALA A 47 0.16 3.13 -19.35
CA ALA A 47 0.62 3.91 -18.21
C ALA A 47 -0.40 4.98 -17.80
N LEU A 48 -0.94 5.71 -18.77
CA LEU A 48 -1.95 6.76 -18.55
C LEU A 48 -3.28 6.18 -18.04
N LEU A 49 -3.74 5.07 -18.62
CA LEU A 49 -4.97 4.40 -18.18
C LEU A 49 -4.83 3.83 -16.76
N LEU A 50 -3.70 3.21 -16.43
CA LEU A 50 -3.42 2.74 -15.08
C LEU A 50 -3.35 3.90 -14.08
N TRP A 51 -2.69 5.00 -14.43
CA TRP A 51 -2.60 6.18 -13.57
C TRP A 51 -3.98 6.80 -13.34
N SER A 52 -4.79 6.94 -14.40
CA SER A 52 -6.13 7.54 -14.30
C SER A 52 -7.13 6.70 -13.50
N ALA A 53 -6.88 5.40 -13.34
CA ALA A 53 -7.75 4.50 -12.59
C ALA A 53 -7.72 4.75 -11.07
N PHE A 54 -6.70 5.47 -10.58
CA PHE A 54 -6.50 5.77 -9.16
C PHE A 54 -6.62 7.27 -8.87
N THR A 55 -6.54 7.65 -7.61
CA THR A 55 -6.49 9.06 -7.20
C THR A 55 -5.29 9.78 -7.86
N PRO A 56 -5.48 11.03 -8.33
CA PRO A 56 -6.63 11.91 -8.06
C PRO A 56 -7.84 11.76 -8.99
N LEU A 57 -7.76 11.03 -10.11
CA LEU A 57 -8.84 10.96 -11.09
C LEU A 57 -9.92 9.93 -10.73
N GLU A 58 -9.54 8.81 -10.11
CA GLU A 58 -10.43 7.70 -9.70
C GLU A 58 -11.35 7.18 -10.82
N LEU A 59 -10.88 7.18 -12.07
CA LEU A 59 -11.62 6.64 -13.21
C LEU A 59 -11.53 5.10 -13.20
N SER A 60 -12.22 4.45 -12.27
CA SER A 60 -12.16 3.00 -12.05
C SER A 60 -12.43 2.17 -13.33
N ALA A 61 -13.25 2.68 -14.25
CA ALA A 61 -13.50 2.07 -15.56
C ALA A 61 -12.22 2.00 -16.42
N ALA A 62 -11.26 2.92 -16.27
CA ALA A 62 -10.01 2.90 -17.01
C ALA A 62 -9.18 1.65 -16.70
N ALA A 63 -9.28 1.10 -15.50
CA ALA A 63 -8.59 -0.12 -15.10
C ALA A 63 -8.93 -1.32 -15.99
N TRP A 64 -10.18 -1.43 -16.45
CA TRP A 64 -10.65 -2.52 -17.31
C TRP A 64 -10.04 -2.49 -18.72
N LEU A 65 -9.57 -1.31 -19.15
CA LEU A 65 -8.95 -1.07 -20.44
C LEU A 65 -7.42 -0.96 -20.34
N ALA A 66 -6.89 -0.76 -19.15
CA ALA A 66 -5.51 -0.34 -18.93
C ALA A 66 -4.47 -1.32 -19.45
N LEU A 67 -4.76 -2.62 -19.41
CA LEU A 67 -3.83 -3.64 -19.90
C LEU A 67 -4.00 -3.95 -21.39
N VAL A 68 -5.11 -3.54 -22.04
CA VAL A 68 -5.37 -3.83 -23.46
C VAL A 68 -4.20 -3.40 -24.37
N PRO A 69 -3.61 -2.19 -24.25
CA PRO A 69 -2.50 -1.80 -25.10
C PRO A 69 -1.26 -2.70 -24.94
N LEU A 70 -0.92 -3.10 -23.71
CA LEU A 70 0.17 -4.04 -23.47
C LEU A 70 -0.16 -5.45 -24.00
N CYS A 71 -1.41 -5.89 -23.89
CA CYS A 71 -1.87 -7.19 -24.38
C CYS A 71 -1.74 -7.30 -25.90
N LEU A 72 -1.85 -6.20 -26.65
CA LEU A 72 -1.63 -6.19 -28.10
C LEU A 72 -0.21 -6.64 -28.47
N LEU A 73 0.78 -6.37 -27.61
CA LEU A 73 2.16 -6.83 -27.83
C LEU A 73 2.32 -8.35 -27.70
N LEU A 74 1.39 -9.03 -27.03
CA LEU A 74 1.37 -10.50 -26.94
C LEU A 74 0.95 -11.15 -28.27
N ARG A 75 0.23 -10.42 -29.14
CA ARG A 75 -0.26 -10.90 -30.43
C ARG A 75 0.78 -10.75 -31.55
N LEU A 76 1.89 -10.05 -31.31
CA LEU A 76 2.88 -9.77 -32.34
C LEU A 76 3.79 -10.97 -32.60
N ARG A 77 4.15 -11.20 -33.88
CA ARG A 77 5.08 -12.25 -34.30
C ARG A 77 6.48 -12.02 -33.71
N SER A 78 6.97 -10.81 -33.79
CA SER A 78 8.28 -10.42 -33.29
C SER A 78 8.20 -9.04 -32.61
N LEU A 79 9.14 -8.79 -31.70
CA LEU A 79 9.28 -7.51 -31.02
C LEU A 79 10.57 -6.84 -31.44
N PRO A 80 10.62 -5.49 -31.56
CA PRO A 80 11.86 -4.74 -31.79
C PRO A 80 12.88 -4.99 -30.67
N ARG A 81 14.17 -4.88 -31.00
CA ARG A 81 15.25 -5.13 -30.02
C ARG A 81 15.16 -4.30 -28.74
N ARG A 82 14.63 -3.07 -28.79
CA ARG A 82 14.54 -2.16 -27.64
C ARG A 82 13.18 -2.18 -26.94
N THR A 83 12.29 -3.10 -27.30
CA THR A 83 10.92 -3.14 -26.74
C THR A 83 10.91 -3.18 -25.21
N PHE A 84 11.71 -4.03 -24.59
CA PHE A 84 11.71 -4.16 -23.13
C PHE A 84 12.24 -2.91 -22.42
N LEU A 85 13.24 -2.22 -23.01
CA LEU A 85 13.70 -0.93 -22.49
C LEU A 85 12.61 0.14 -22.61
N VAL A 86 11.93 0.22 -23.76
CA VAL A 86 10.83 1.15 -23.98
C VAL A 86 9.70 0.91 -22.99
N LEU A 87 9.32 -0.35 -22.79
CA LEU A 87 8.28 -0.72 -21.82
C LEU A 87 8.69 -0.39 -20.39
N TRP A 88 9.96 -0.62 -20.05
CA TRP A 88 10.47 -0.20 -18.75
C TRP A 88 10.40 1.32 -18.56
N CYS A 89 10.76 2.10 -19.57
CA CYS A 89 10.61 3.57 -19.53
C CYS A 89 9.15 4.01 -19.37
N CYS A 90 8.20 3.34 -20.06
CA CYS A 90 6.77 3.61 -19.87
C CYS A 90 6.29 3.22 -18.47
N GLY A 91 6.76 2.10 -17.93
CA GLY A 91 6.48 1.65 -16.58
C GLY A 91 7.12 2.58 -15.53
N LEU A 92 8.34 3.06 -15.76
CA LEU A 92 8.99 4.07 -14.92
C LEU A 92 8.19 5.39 -14.92
N PHE A 93 7.69 5.81 -16.07
CA PHE A 93 6.79 6.98 -16.15
C PHE A 93 5.53 6.76 -15.32
N TRP A 94 4.85 5.61 -15.46
CA TRP A 94 3.70 5.27 -14.63
C TRP A 94 4.03 5.27 -13.15
N GLY A 95 5.11 4.60 -12.74
CA GLY A 95 5.57 4.55 -11.35
C GLY A 95 5.86 5.94 -10.79
N THR A 96 6.56 6.78 -11.55
CA THR A 96 6.88 8.16 -11.12
C THR A 96 5.62 9.01 -10.98
N ALA A 97 4.70 8.95 -11.96
CA ALA A 97 3.44 9.69 -11.91
C ALA A 97 2.56 9.26 -10.72
N THR A 98 2.56 7.96 -10.41
CA THR A 98 1.77 7.39 -9.31
C THR A 98 2.38 7.69 -7.94
N LEU A 99 3.71 7.67 -7.82
CA LEU A 99 4.44 7.82 -6.56
C LEU A 99 4.89 9.26 -6.27
N GLN A 100 4.47 10.25 -7.08
CA GLN A 100 4.92 11.64 -6.91
C GLN A 100 4.66 12.22 -5.51
N TRP A 101 3.75 11.66 -4.74
CA TRP A 101 3.47 12.06 -3.37
C TRP A 101 4.66 11.81 -2.43
N MET A 102 5.53 10.84 -2.70
CA MET A 102 6.72 10.56 -1.88
C MET A 102 7.65 11.79 -1.77
N ARG A 103 7.73 12.63 -2.80
CA ARG A 103 8.54 13.86 -2.79
C ARG A 103 8.16 14.87 -1.70
N LEU A 104 6.94 14.75 -1.15
CA LEU A 104 6.43 15.66 -0.14
C LEU A 104 6.99 15.36 1.26
N GLY A 105 7.46 14.13 1.50
CA GLY A 105 7.98 13.72 2.80
C GLY A 105 9.32 14.38 3.16
N HIS A 106 10.32 14.22 2.31
CA HIS A 106 11.66 14.80 2.52
C HIS A 106 12.42 14.84 1.17
N PRO A 107 13.34 15.79 0.94
CA PRO A 107 14.12 15.84 -0.30
C PRO A 107 14.85 14.54 -0.66
N ALA A 108 15.40 13.79 0.31
CA ALA A 108 16.02 12.49 0.07
C ALA A 108 15.04 11.44 -0.51
N MET A 109 13.73 11.62 -0.31
CA MET A 109 12.71 10.72 -0.86
C MET A 109 12.59 10.75 -2.38
N TYR A 110 13.16 11.76 -3.08
CA TYR A 110 13.23 11.73 -4.54
C TYR A 110 14.00 10.51 -5.05
N ALA A 111 15.15 10.21 -4.46
CA ALA A 111 15.93 9.02 -4.85
C ALA A 111 15.17 7.72 -4.59
N ALA A 112 14.53 7.60 -3.43
CA ALA A 112 13.69 6.45 -3.08
C ALA A 112 12.49 6.32 -4.02
N MET A 113 11.83 7.42 -4.37
CA MET A 113 10.71 7.46 -5.32
C MET A 113 11.13 6.94 -6.70
N PHE A 114 12.26 7.42 -7.24
CA PHE A 114 12.75 6.95 -8.54
C PHE A 114 13.21 5.48 -8.50
N ALA A 115 13.85 5.04 -7.42
CA ALA A 115 14.24 3.65 -7.25
C ALA A 115 13.01 2.72 -7.20
N LEU A 116 12.00 3.10 -6.42
CA LEU A 116 10.73 2.35 -6.34
C LEU A 116 9.97 2.39 -7.67
N ALA A 117 9.90 3.54 -8.34
CA ALA A 117 9.28 3.68 -9.66
C ALA A 117 10.00 2.83 -10.72
N ALA A 118 11.33 2.77 -10.68
CA ALA A 118 12.13 1.93 -11.58
C ALA A 118 11.84 0.45 -11.36
N TRP A 119 11.73 0.02 -10.10
CA TRP A 119 11.37 -1.35 -9.73
C TRP A 119 9.94 -1.70 -10.15
N ILE A 120 8.95 -0.87 -9.83
CA ILE A 120 7.56 -1.06 -10.25
C ILE A 120 7.46 -1.05 -11.78
N GLY A 121 8.23 -0.21 -12.45
CA GLY A 121 8.29 -0.10 -13.90
C GLY A 121 8.68 -1.40 -14.60
N LEU A 122 9.41 -2.30 -13.94
CA LEU A 122 9.71 -3.65 -14.45
C LEU A 122 8.47 -4.50 -14.70
N THR A 123 7.32 -4.16 -14.12
CA THR A 123 6.06 -4.85 -14.35
C THR A 123 5.68 -4.89 -15.85
N PHE A 124 5.90 -3.80 -16.60
CA PHE A 124 5.54 -3.74 -18.03
C PHE A 124 6.36 -4.69 -18.91
N PRO A 125 7.70 -4.64 -18.90
CA PRO A 125 8.49 -5.60 -19.66
C PRO A 125 8.31 -7.03 -19.18
N ALA A 126 8.18 -7.27 -17.87
CA ALA A 126 7.95 -8.59 -17.30
C ALA A 126 6.60 -9.17 -17.75
N PHE A 127 5.53 -8.36 -17.77
CA PHE A 127 4.22 -8.76 -18.26
C PHE A 127 4.27 -9.24 -19.72
N VAL A 128 4.90 -8.46 -20.60
CA VAL A 128 5.02 -8.82 -22.01
C VAL A 128 5.91 -10.04 -22.21
N LEU A 129 7.03 -10.14 -21.47
CA LEU A 129 7.94 -11.28 -21.55
C LEU A 129 7.27 -12.58 -21.10
N LEU A 130 6.69 -12.59 -19.90
CA LEU A 130 6.03 -13.76 -19.34
C LEU A 130 4.76 -14.11 -20.11
N GLY A 131 3.94 -13.11 -20.45
CA GLY A 131 2.73 -13.30 -21.25
C GLY A 131 3.02 -13.97 -22.58
N ARG A 132 4.06 -13.54 -23.31
CA ARG A 132 4.49 -14.19 -24.55
C ARG A 132 5.00 -15.61 -24.33
N ARG A 133 5.71 -15.87 -23.24
CA ARG A 133 6.19 -17.23 -22.92
C ARG A 133 5.06 -18.20 -22.65
N VAL A 134 4.12 -17.82 -21.78
CA VAL A 134 3.00 -18.70 -21.43
C VAL A 134 2.02 -18.90 -22.60
N THR A 135 1.82 -17.88 -23.44
CA THR A 135 1.01 -18.02 -24.66
C THR A 135 1.69 -18.91 -25.70
N ALA A 136 2.99 -18.80 -25.89
CA ALA A 136 3.77 -19.70 -26.75
C ALA A 136 3.77 -21.15 -26.22
N ALA A 137 3.58 -21.37 -24.91
CA ALA A 137 3.43 -22.68 -24.29
C ALA A 137 2.00 -23.26 -24.40
N GLY A 138 1.03 -22.50 -24.96
CA GLY A 138 -0.33 -22.94 -25.24
C GLY A 138 -1.43 -22.30 -24.41
N LEU A 139 -1.11 -21.42 -23.45
CA LEU A 139 -2.15 -20.70 -22.71
C LEU A 139 -2.77 -19.61 -23.62
N PRO A 140 -4.09 -19.59 -23.83
CA PRO A 140 -4.70 -18.56 -24.67
C PRO A 140 -4.51 -17.16 -24.06
N VAL A 141 -4.34 -16.15 -24.92
CA VAL A 141 -4.01 -14.76 -24.50
C VAL A 141 -4.96 -14.25 -23.43
N TRP A 142 -6.26 -14.49 -23.56
CA TRP A 142 -7.27 -14.01 -22.62
C TRP A 142 -7.14 -14.59 -21.19
N LEU A 143 -6.54 -15.78 -21.03
CA LEU A 143 -6.19 -16.34 -19.73
C LEU A 143 -4.76 -16.00 -19.30
N ALA A 144 -3.83 -15.85 -20.23
CA ALA A 144 -2.46 -15.45 -19.92
C ALA A 144 -2.39 -14.08 -19.24
N VAL A 145 -3.27 -13.17 -19.65
CA VAL A 145 -3.32 -11.79 -19.10
C VAL A 145 -3.62 -11.79 -17.61
N PRO A 146 -4.75 -12.32 -17.09
CA PRO A 146 -5.03 -12.30 -15.67
C PRO A 146 -4.03 -13.14 -14.86
N VAL A 147 -3.61 -14.30 -15.37
CA VAL A 147 -2.65 -15.17 -14.68
C VAL A 147 -1.32 -14.43 -14.46
N VAL A 148 -0.74 -13.89 -15.52
CA VAL A 148 0.57 -13.21 -15.43
C VAL A 148 0.48 -11.91 -14.64
N TRP A 149 -0.58 -11.13 -14.83
CA TRP A 149 -0.75 -9.88 -14.08
C TRP A 149 -0.85 -10.12 -12.57
N THR A 150 -1.65 -11.11 -12.16
CA THR A 150 -1.79 -11.50 -10.75
C THR A 150 -0.45 -11.96 -10.15
N VAL A 151 0.35 -12.72 -10.91
CA VAL A 151 1.71 -13.10 -10.48
C VAL A 151 2.61 -11.89 -10.27
N LEU A 152 2.55 -10.89 -11.15
CA LEU A 152 3.37 -9.70 -11.04
C LEU A 152 2.94 -8.79 -9.88
N GLU A 153 1.65 -8.65 -9.62
CA GLU A 153 1.16 -7.96 -8.44
C GLU A 153 1.57 -8.70 -7.15
N TYR A 154 1.43 -10.03 -7.14
CA TYR A 154 1.86 -10.85 -6.00
C TYR A 154 3.36 -10.71 -5.72
N ALA A 155 4.19 -10.81 -6.77
CA ALA A 155 5.63 -10.58 -6.65
C ALA A 155 5.95 -9.17 -6.11
N ARG A 156 5.24 -8.15 -6.58
CA ARG A 156 5.39 -6.78 -6.09
C ARG A 156 4.96 -6.63 -4.63
N GLY A 157 3.93 -7.36 -4.20
CA GLY A 157 3.46 -7.37 -2.82
C GLY A 157 4.36 -8.13 -1.84
N MET A 158 5.31 -8.96 -2.33
CA MET A 158 6.13 -9.82 -1.49
C MET A 158 7.64 -9.53 -1.56
N LEU A 159 8.14 -9.17 -2.76
CA LEU A 159 9.58 -8.96 -2.98
C LEU A 159 10.03 -7.62 -2.40
N LEU A 160 11.28 -7.56 -1.90
CA LEU A 160 11.90 -6.36 -1.33
C LEU A 160 11.05 -5.71 -0.23
N THR A 161 10.54 -6.53 0.69
CA THR A 161 9.58 -6.21 1.77
C THR A 161 8.13 -5.98 1.33
N GLY A 162 7.87 -5.93 0.02
CA GLY A 162 6.56 -5.76 -0.56
C GLY A 162 6.11 -4.32 -0.72
N PHE A 163 5.41 -4.06 -1.83
CA PHE A 163 4.70 -2.81 -2.08
C PHE A 163 3.31 -3.14 -2.63
N ALA A 164 2.38 -3.38 -1.72
CA ALA A 164 1.03 -3.87 -2.02
C ALA A 164 0.03 -2.73 -2.31
N TRP A 165 0.50 -1.65 -2.92
CA TRP A 165 -0.32 -0.51 -3.33
C TRP A 165 -0.58 -0.53 -4.83
N TYR A 166 -1.66 0.14 -5.24
CA TYR A 166 -2.04 0.28 -6.64
C TYR A 166 -2.18 -1.08 -7.37
N PHE A 167 -2.73 -2.09 -6.68
CA PHE A 167 -3.19 -3.29 -7.36
C PHE A 167 -4.40 -2.94 -8.23
N LEU A 168 -4.52 -3.57 -9.37
CA LEU A 168 -5.58 -3.28 -10.32
C LEU A 168 -6.97 -3.39 -9.65
N GLY A 169 -7.13 -4.35 -8.75
CA GLY A 169 -8.34 -4.52 -7.95
C GLY A 169 -8.65 -3.36 -7.02
N HIS A 170 -7.64 -2.66 -6.50
CA HIS A 170 -7.84 -1.52 -5.60
C HIS A 170 -8.62 -0.38 -6.25
N SER A 171 -8.53 -0.21 -7.57
CA SER A 171 -9.30 0.78 -8.32
C SER A 171 -10.82 0.55 -8.23
N GLN A 172 -11.26 -0.65 -7.83
CA GLN A 172 -12.68 -1.04 -7.76
C GLN A 172 -13.28 -0.90 -6.35
N TYR A 173 -12.59 -0.30 -5.38
CA TYR A 173 -12.99 -0.27 -3.98
C TYR A 173 -14.42 0.27 -3.72
N ARG A 174 -14.92 1.15 -4.60
CA ARG A 174 -16.28 1.68 -4.52
C ARG A 174 -17.34 0.70 -5.01
N TRP A 175 -16.95 -0.32 -5.77
CA TRP A 175 -17.86 -1.34 -6.27
C TRP A 175 -18.00 -2.47 -5.26
N ILE A 176 -18.71 -2.18 -4.17
CA ILE A 176 -18.86 -3.08 -3.03
C ILE A 176 -19.24 -4.51 -3.44
N GLY A 177 -20.18 -4.68 -4.37
CA GLY A 177 -20.59 -6.01 -4.84
C GLY A 177 -19.44 -6.79 -5.50
N LEU A 178 -18.53 -6.14 -6.20
CA LEU A 178 -17.41 -6.81 -6.86
C LEU A 178 -16.30 -7.18 -5.86
N ILE A 179 -15.96 -6.28 -4.95
CA ILE A 179 -14.82 -6.49 -4.04
C ILE A 179 -15.07 -7.59 -2.99
N GLN A 180 -16.33 -8.06 -2.83
CA GLN A 180 -16.65 -9.11 -1.86
C GLN A 180 -15.91 -10.43 -2.11
N ILE A 181 -15.52 -10.72 -3.37
CA ILE A 181 -14.72 -11.91 -3.68
C ILE A 181 -13.33 -11.90 -3.00
N ALA A 182 -12.90 -10.75 -2.50
CA ALA A 182 -11.63 -10.65 -1.78
C ALA A 182 -11.62 -11.47 -0.47
N ASP A 183 -12.79 -11.80 0.12
CA ASP A 183 -12.85 -12.69 1.28
C ASP A 183 -12.55 -14.17 0.94
N VAL A 184 -12.49 -14.51 -0.35
CA VAL A 184 -12.08 -15.82 -0.85
C VAL A 184 -10.66 -15.80 -1.43
N THR A 185 -10.32 -14.77 -2.17
CA THR A 185 -9.15 -14.73 -3.06
C THR A 185 -8.14 -13.64 -2.71
N GLY A 186 -8.40 -12.81 -1.69
CA GLY A 186 -7.69 -11.55 -1.48
C GLY A 186 -8.01 -10.53 -2.59
N ALA A 187 -7.42 -9.35 -2.50
CA ALA A 187 -7.49 -8.33 -3.56
C ALA A 187 -7.05 -8.86 -4.94
N TRP A 188 -6.26 -9.93 -4.94
CA TRP A 188 -5.76 -10.61 -6.13
C TRP A 188 -6.88 -11.09 -7.06
N GLY A 189 -8.00 -11.58 -6.51
CA GLY A 189 -9.14 -12.04 -7.32
C GLY A 189 -9.85 -10.89 -8.02
N VAL A 190 -9.97 -9.75 -7.38
CA VAL A 190 -10.53 -8.55 -8.02
C VAL A 190 -9.62 -8.08 -9.16
N SER A 191 -8.30 -8.05 -8.95
CA SER A 191 -7.31 -7.77 -9.99
C SER A 191 -7.40 -8.78 -11.15
N PHE A 192 -7.56 -10.08 -10.83
CA PHE A 192 -7.71 -11.15 -11.82
C PHE A 192 -8.94 -10.92 -12.71
N VAL A 193 -10.10 -10.59 -12.13
CA VAL A 193 -11.33 -10.34 -12.89
C VAL A 193 -11.17 -9.13 -13.82
N VAL A 194 -10.62 -8.02 -13.33
CA VAL A 194 -10.40 -6.81 -14.15
C VAL A 194 -9.41 -7.11 -15.29
N ALA A 195 -8.30 -7.83 -15.01
CA ALA A 195 -7.33 -8.23 -16.01
C ALA A 195 -7.89 -9.23 -17.04
N LEU A 196 -8.82 -10.11 -16.61
CA LEU A 196 -9.50 -11.05 -17.51
C LEU A 196 -10.28 -10.33 -18.60
N PHE A 197 -10.99 -9.25 -18.23
CA PHE A 197 -11.69 -8.43 -19.23
C PHE A 197 -10.73 -7.75 -20.19
N SER A 198 -9.61 -7.19 -19.73
CA SER A 198 -8.57 -6.67 -20.61
C SER A 198 -8.07 -7.74 -21.60
N GLY A 199 -7.88 -8.98 -21.12
CA GLY A 199 -7.46 -10.13 -21.94
C GLY A 199 -8.51 -10.55 -22.97
N VAL A 200 -9.80 -10.41 -22.67
CA VAL A 200 -10.89 -10.64 -23.63
C VAL A 200 -11.01 -9.50 -24.62
N LEU A 201 -10.97 -8.26 -24.17
CA LEU A 201 -11.10 -7.07 -25.01
C LEU A 201 -10.02 -7.01 -26.10
N VAL A 202 -8.82 -7.49 -25.83
CA VAL A 202 -7.76 -7.54 -26.84
C VAL A 202 -8.12 -8.40 -28.05
N LEU A 203 -9.01 -9.41 -27.89
CA LEU A 203 -9.44 -10.28 -28.98
C LEU A 203 -10.38 -9.55 -29.97
N TYR A 204 -11.02 -8.48 -29.55
CA TYR A 204 -11.89 -7.67 -30.41
C TYR A 204 -11.13 -6.64 -31.26
N VAL A 205 -9.85 -6.43 -30.97
CA VAL A 205 -9.03 -5.51 -31.77
C VAL A 205 -8.66 -6.19 -33.08
N PRO A 206 -9.13 -5.67 -34.26
CA PRO A 206 -8.91 -6.34 -35.54
C PRO A 206 -7.45 -6.25 -35.98
N ASP A 207 -6.95 -7.30 -36.63
CA ASP A 207 -5.58 -7.35 -37.17
C ASP A 207 -5.30 -6.24 -38.19
N SER A 208 -6.33 -5.81 -38.90
CA SER A 208 -6.21 -4.68 -39.84
C SER A 208 -5.78 -3.37 -39.17
N LEU A 209 -6.28 -3.11 -37.94
CA LEU A 209 -5.87 -1.96 -37.16
C LEU A 209 -4.42 -2.09 -36.70
N LEU A 210 -4.02 -3.28 -36.23
CA LEU A 210 -2.65 -3.55 -35.79
C LEU A 210 -1.66 -3.35 -36.95
N ARG A 211 -2.01 -3.85 -38.14
CA ARG A 211 -1.20 -3.68 -39.36
C ARG A 211 -1.08 -2.21 -39.78
N ARG A 212 -2.16 -1.40 -39.62
CA ARG A 212 -2.12 0.06 -39.85
C ARG A 212 -1.15 0.77 -38.88
N LEU A 213 -1.03 0.25 -37.66
CA LEU A 213 -0.07 0.73 -36.67
C LEU A 213 1.36 0.18 -36.93
N GLY A 214 1.59 -0.51 -38.05
CA GLY A 214 2.88 -1.10 -38.40
C GLY A 214 3.24 -2.35 -37.58
N LEU A 215 2.26 -2.96 -36.91
CA LEU A 215 2.45 -4.14 -36.06
C LEU A 215 2.26 -5.42 -36.86
N ASP A 216 3.24 -6.33 -36.80
CA ASP A 216 3.22 -7.63 -37.50
C ASP A 216 2.59 -8.70 -36.61
N VAL A 217 1.34 -9.02 -36.89
CA VAL A 217 0.55 -9.96 -36.09
C VAL A 217 0.91 -11.41 -36.43
N ALA A 218 1.05 -12.25 -35.42
CA ALA A 218 1.32 -13.67 -35.60
C ALA A 218 0.16 -14.37 -36.35
N PRO A 219 0.45 -15.20 -37.36
CA PRO A 219 -0.57 -15.94 -38.08
C PRO A 219 -1.33 -16.90 -37.15
N GLY A 220 -2.63 -17.06 -37.37
CA GLY A 220 -3.49 -17.99 -36.61
C GLY A 220 -4.18 -17.43 -35.37
N LEU A 221 -3.99 -16.13 -35.07
CA LEU A 221 -4.75 -15.40 -34.05
C LEU A 221 -5.98 -14.68 -34.63
N ASP A 222 -6.32 -14.92 -35.91
CA ASP A 222 -7.49 -14.35 -36.56
C ASP A 222 -8.74 -14.64 -35.74
N SER A 223 -9.45 -13.59 -35.45
CA SER A 223 -10.68 -13.51 -34.63
C SER A 223 -11.89 -14.09 -35.38
N GLY A 224 -11.94 -15.42 -35.55
CA GLY A 224 -13.21 -16.08 -35.91
C GLY A 224 -14.23 -15.85 -34.79
N ARG A 225 -15.52 -15.60 -35.14
CA ARG A 225 -16.60 -15.35 -34.16
C ARG A 225 -16.61 -16.35 -33.00
N SER A 226 -16.35 -17.64 -33.25
CA SER A 226 -16.30 -18.70 -32.23
C SER A 226 -15.14 -18.53 -31.23
N ARG A 227 -14.01 -17.91 -31.63
CA ARG A 227 -12.84 -17.69 -30.76
C ARG A 227 -13.02 -16.53 -29.78
N VAL A 228 -13.99 -15.66 -30.01
CA VAL A 228 -14.31 -14.52 -29.13
C VAL A 228 -15.49 -14.86 -28.21
N LEU A 229 -16.44 -15.65 -28.68
CA LEU A 229 -17.67 -15.97 -27.92
C LEU A 229 -17.37 -16.70 -26.60
N VAL A 230 -16.54 -17.78 -26.64
CA VAL A 230 -16.22 -18.55 -25.43
C VAL A 230 -15.48 -17.69 -24.38
N PRO A 231 -14.38 -16.98 -24.70
CA PRO A 231 -13.73 -16.07 -23.75
C PRO A 231 -14.68 -15.01 -23.17
N THR A 232 -15.52 -14.41 -24.02
CA THR A 232 -16.48 -13.39 -23.58
C THR A 232 -17.53 -13.97 -22.65
N ALA A 233 -18.13 -15.10 -23.04
CA ALA A 233 -19.10 -15.79 -22.19
C ALA A 233 -18.46 -16.18 -20.84
N THR A 234 -17.23 -16.68 -20.84
CA THR A 234 -16.49 -17.01 -19.60
C THR A 234 -16.27 -15.77 -18.74
N ALA A 235 -15.78 -14.66 -19.30
CA ALA A 235 -15.54 -13.43 -18.54
C ALA A 235 -16.84 -12.85 -17.95
N VAL A 236 -17.92 -12.83 -18.75
CA VAL A 236 -19.24 -12.39 -18.28
C VAL A 236 -19.76 -13.31 -17.18
N THR A 237 -19.65 -14.65 -17.35
CA THR A 237 -20.07 -15.61 -16.32
C THR A 237 -19.29 -15.42 -15.03
N VAL A 238 -17.96 -15.24 -15.11
CA VAL A 238 -17.12 -14.97 -13.93
C VAL A 238 -17.55 -13.66 -13.24
N LEU A 239 -17.76 -12.59 -13.99
CA LEU A 239 -18.22 -11.33 -13.42
C LEU A 239 -19.60 -11.46 -12.78
N CYS A 240 -20.56 -12.10 -13.46
CA CYS A 240 -21.89 -12.36 -12.91
C CYS A 240 -21.82 -13.19 -11.64
N ALA A 241 -20.99 -14.24 -11.62
CA ALA A 241 -20.77 -15.05 -10.41
C ALA A 241 -20.19 -14.22 -9.26
N CYS A 242 -19.21 -13.35 -9.54
CA CYS A 242 -18.65 -12.43 -8.54
C CYS A 242 -19.71 -11.45 -8.01
N LEU A 243 -20.55 -10.91 -8.88
CA LEU A 243 -21.61 -9.97 -8.48
C LEU A 243 -22.74 -10.67 -7.70
N VAL A 244 -23.13 -11.87 -8.11
CA VAL A 244 -24.10 -12.70 -7.37
C VAL A 244 -23.53 -13.06 -6.00
N TYR A 245 -22.26 -13.51 -5.96
CA TYR A 245 -21.57 -13.75 -4.70
C TYR A 245 -21.56 -12.50 -3.81
N GLY A 246 -21.20 -11.35 -4.38
CA GLY A 246 -21.19 -10.09 -3.67
C GLY A 246 -22.58 -9.66 -3.17
N ALA A 247 -23.63 -9.89 -3.96
CA ALA A 247 -25.00 -9.59 -3.55
C ALA A 247 -25.48 -10.48 -2.38
N ILE A 248 -25.05 -11.75 -2.36
CA ILE A 248 -25.35 -12.68 -1.26
C ILE A 248 -24.51 -12.34 -0.02
N ARG A 249 -23.26 -11.95 -0.23
CA ARG A 249 -22.26 -11.82 0.83
C ARG A 249 -22.26 -10.44 1.50
N ALA A 250 -22.57 -9.37 0.75
CA ALA A 250 -22.62 -8.02 1.30
C ALA A 250 -23.83 -7.82 2.20
N GLU A 251 -23.60 -7.38 3.42
CA GLU A 251 -24.64 -7.09 4.38
C GLU A 251 -25.23 -5.69 4.19
N ARG A 252 -26.46 -5.51 4.65
CA ARG A 252 -27.01 -4.16 4.82
C ARG A 252 -26.25 -3.46 5.96
N PRO A 253 -25.93 -2.16 5.83
CA PRO A 253 -25.21 -1.44 6.87
C PRO A 253 -25.78 -1.56 8.29
N SER A 254 -27.10 -1.72 8.43
CA SER A 254 -27.80 -1.89 9.70
C SER A 254 -27.79 -3.33 10.25
N ALA A 255 -27.30 -4.30 9.50
CA ALA A 255 -27.30 -5.71 9.90
C ALA A 255 -26.06 -6.10 10.74
N PHE A 256 -25.03 -5.24 10.75
CA PHE A 256 -23.85 -5.49 11.55
C PHE A 256 -24.14 -5.33 13.05
N PRO A 257 -23.78 -6.31 13.90
CA PRO A 257 -23.89 -6.17 15.34
C PRO A 257 -23.10 -4.96 15.85
N PRO A 258 -23.60 -4.28 16.88
CA PRO A 258 -22.88 -3.17 17.48
C PRO A 258 -21.65 -3.66 18.24
N GLY A 259 -20.50 -3.05 17.97
CA GLY A 259 -19.24 -3.25 18.67
C GLY A 259 -18.94 -2.11 19.63
N PRO A 260 -17.66 -1.92 20.00
CA PRO A 260 -17.25 -0.83 20.89
C PRO A 260 -17.54 0.54 20.28
N VAL A 261 -17.83 1.49 21.14
CA VAL A 261 -17.89 2.91 20.81
C VAL A 261 -16.47 3.48 20.86
N VAL A 262 -15.97 3.99 19.75
CA VAL A 262 -14.56 4.41 19.63
C VAL A 262 -14.45 5.90 19.32
N SER A 263 -13.54 6.58 20.02
CA SER A 263 -13.12 7.95 19.72
C SER A 263 -11.71 7.92 19.12
N LEU A 264 -11.59 8.34 17.85
CA LEU A 264 -10.32 8.50 17.15
C LEU A 264 -9.86 9.95 17.30
N ILE A 265 -8.67 10.13 17.83
CA ILE A 265 -8.08 11.45 18.05
C ILE A 265 -7.19 11.80 16.86
N GLN A 266 -7.40 12.96 16.26
CA GLN A 266 -6.61 13.46 15.14
C GLN A 266 -6.00 14.81 15.48
N GLY A 267 -4.66 14.91 15.56
CA GLY A 267 -3.96 16.10 15.99
C GLY A 267 -3.51 17.03 14.85
N ASN A 268 -3.32 16.50 13.64
CA ASN A 268 -2.88 17.22 12.43
C ASN A 268 -1.52 17.92 12.56
N PHE A 269 -0.54 17.25 13.14
CA PHE A 269 0.82 17.77 13.24
C PHE A 269 1.66 17.37 12.02
N THR A 270 2.47 18.33 11.54
CA THR A 270 3.46 18.03 10.50
C THR A 270 4.68 17.34 11.11
N PRO A 271 5.34 16.41 10.40
CA PRO A 271 6.46 15.63 10.94
C PRO A 271 7.70 16.48 11.29
N GLU A 272 7.92 17.60 10.61
CA GLU A 272 9.04 18.50 10.83
C GLU A 272 9.08 19.05 12.28
N LEU A 273 7.91 19.06 12.92
CA LEU A 273 7.72 19.57 14.27
C LEU A 273 8.04 18.54 15.37
N LYS A 274 8.50 17.31 15.04
CA LYS A 274 8.74 16.26 16.03
C LYS A 274 9.89 16.55 17.00
N HIS A 275 10.87 17.37 16.62
CA HIS A 275 12.11 17.59 17.34
C HIS A 275 12.19 18.91 18.12
N ASP A 276 11.18 19.76 17.98
CA ASP A 276 11.11 21.01 18.74
C ASP A 276 10.45 20.76 20.10
N ALA A 277 11.16 21.07 21.19
CA ALA A 277 10.68 20.85 22.56
C ALA A 277 9.38 21.58 22.88
N GLN A 278 9.16 22.79 22.35
CA GLN A 278 7.90 23.54 22.53
C GLN A 278 6.73 22.87 21.80
N LEU A 279 7.02 22.29 20.66
CA LEU A 279 6.02 21.60 19.83
C LEU A 279 5.67 20.21 20.38
N VAL A 280 6.59 19.57 21.09
CA VAL A 280 6.33 18.33 21.85
C VAL A 280 5.20 18.54 22.86
N LEU A 281 5.28 19.60 23.66
CA LEU A 281 4.25 19.94 24.64
C LEU A 281 2.94 20.36 23.98
N SER A 282 2.99 21.10 22.89
CA SER A 282 1.80 21.48 22.11
C SER A 282 1.09 20.25 21.53
N ARG A 283 1.85 19.29 20.98
CA ARG A 283 1.32 18.01 20.49
C ARG A 283 0.59 17.26 21.58
N PHE A 284 1.22 17.08 22.73
CA PHE A 284 0.57 16.43 23.87
C PHE A 284 -0.69 17.18 24.32
N ARG A 285 -0.60 18.50 24.46
CA ARG A 285 -1.73 19.34 24.91
C ARG A 285 -2.96 19.18 24.02
N ILE A 286 -2.78 19.25 22.69
CA ILE A 286 -3.88 19.14 21.74
C ILE A 286 -4.51 17.74 21.81
N HIS A 287 -3.70 16.69 21.75
CA HIS A 287 -4.22 15.32 21.86
C HIS A 287 -4.91 15.07 23.20
N ASN A 288 -4.35 15.58 24.30
CA ASN A 288 -4.96 15.44 25.62
C ASN A 288 -6.28 16.23 25.74
N VAL A 289 -6.37 17.45 25.20
CA VAL A 289 -7.62 18.23 25.17
C VAL A 289 -8.69 17.49 24.38
N LEU A 290 -8.36 16.98 23.20
CA LEU A 290 -9.30 16.21 22.39
C LEU A 290 -9.74 14.92 23.11
N MET A 291 -8.79 14.18 23.70
CA MET A 291 -9.07 12.99 24.49
C MET A 291 -10.01 13.29 25.68
N GLN A 292 -9.72 14.32 26.46
CA GLN A 292 -10.57 14.72 27.59
C GLN A 292 -11.95 15.20 27.13
N SER A 293 -12.03 15.87 25.98
CA SER A 293 -13.30 16.30 25.40
C SER A 293 -14.16 15.12 24.97
N SER A 294 -13.55 14.00 24.58
CA SER A 294 -14.26 12.78 24.17
C SER A 294 -15.01 12.07 25.31
N ILE A 295 -14.72 12.37 26.58
CA ILE A 295 -15.45 11.82 27.73
C ILE A 295 -16.97 12.01 27.58
N ARG A 296 -17.39 13.17 27.08
CA ARG A 296 -18.81 13.51 26.91
C ARG A 296 -19.53 12.60 25.90
N LEU A 297 -18.75 11.95 25.02
CA LEU A 297 -19.24 11.02 24.01
C LEU A 297 -19.28 9.58 24.54
N GLN A 298 -18.79 9.32 25.74
CA GLN A 298 -18.77 8.01 26.43
C GLN A 298 -18.16 6.88 25.59
N PRO A 299 -16.91 7.01 25.12
CA PRO A 299 -16.25 5.96 24.35
C PRO A 299 -15.89 4.75 25.23
N ASP A 300 -15.93 3.54 24.65
CA ASP A 300 -15.32 2.35 25.24
C ASP A 300 -13.81 2.34 25.01
N LEU A 301 -13.36 2.90 23.87
CA LEU A 301 -11.97 2.97 23.46
C LEU A 301 -11.62 4.35 22.89
N VAL A 302 -10.49 4.91 23.32
CA VAL A 302 -9.90 6.11 22.70
C VAL A 302 -8.58 5.74 22.05
N VAL A 303 -8.39 6.15 20.80
CA VAL A 303 -7.20 5.83 20.00
C VAL A 303 -6.44 7.09 19.62
N TRP A 304 -5.15 7.14 19.94
CA TRP A 304 -4.22 8.17 19.45
C TRP A 304 -3.40 7.64 18.27
N PRO A 305 -3.07 8.50 17.30
CA PRO A 305 -2.26 8.10 16.16
C PRO A 305 -0.84 7.65 16.53
N GLU A 306 -0.14 7.11 15.52
CA GLU A 306 1.24 6.65 15.59
C GLU A 306 2.18 7.71 16.16
N THR A 307 2.93 7.36 17.21
CA THR A 307 3.97 8.18 17.86
C THR A 307 3.51 9.60 18.27
N MET A 308 2.22 9.80 18.56
CA MET A 308 1.72 11.10 18.99
C MET A 308 1.86 11.33 20.49
N PHE A 309 1.99 10.29 21.29
CA PHE A 309 2.38 10.43 22.70
C PHE A 309 3.90 10.72 22.76
N PRO A 310 4.32 11.86 23.35
CA PRO A 310 5.68 12.36 23.14
C PRO A 310 6.76 11.71 24.01
N TRP A 311 6.37 11.06 25.09
CA TRP A 311 7.33 10.43 25.99
C TRP A 311 7.44 8.94 25.71
N PRO A 312 8.69 8.43 25.56
CA PRO A 312 8.87 7.01 25.29
C PRO A 312 8.52 6.15 26.51
N GLU A 313 7.84 5.05 26.26
CA GLU A 313 7.72 3.99 27.26
C GLU A 313 9.08 3.32 27.43
N ARG A 314 9.57 3.26 28.67
CA ARG A 314 10.85 2.64 28.98
C ARG A 314 10.66 1.37 29.77
N SER A 315 11.42 0.34 29.41
CA SER A 315 11.42 -0.94 30.10
C SER A 315 12.79 -1.61 30.01
N VAL A 316 12.98 -2.65 30.80
CA VAL A 316 14.24 -3.39 30.89
C VAL A 316 13.95 -4.86 30.57
N ALA A 317 14.77 -5.47 29.73
CA ALA A 317 14.70 -6.90 29.47
C ALA A 317 15.09 -7.71 30.72
N GLU A 318 14.60 -8.92 30.81
CA GLU A 318 14.87 -9.82 31.94
C GLU A 318 16.38 -10.03 32.16
N GLY A 319 16.84 -9.92 33.40
CA GLY A 319 18.22 -10.13 33.78
C GLY A 319 19.19 -8.98 33.48
N VAL A 320 18.76 -7.86 32.90
CA VAL A 320 19.62 -6.70 32.64
C VAL A 320 19.85 -5.89 33.92
N THR A 321 21.14 -5.63 34.23
CA THR A 321 21.57 -4.88 35.40
C THR A 321 21.65 -3.37 35.12
N ASP A 322 21.64 -2.54 36.18
CA ASP A 322 21.79 -1.09 36.07
C ASP A 322 23.13 -0.68 35.44
N GLN A 323 24.20 -1.44 35.70
CA GLN A 323 25.49 -1.22 35.06
C GLN A 323 25.44 -1.43 33.55
N GLN A 324 24.68 -2.42 33.08
CA GLN A 324 24.49 -2.66 31.65
C GLN A 324 23.67 -1.54 31.00
N ILE A 325 22.65 -1.00 31.69
CA ILE A 325 21.89 0.17 31.21
C ILE A 325 22.82 1.37 31.07
N LEU A 326 23.64 1.67 32.10
CA LEU A 326 24.59 2.79 32.06
C LEU A 326 25.63 2.62 30.94
N ALA A 327 26.15 1.40 30.74
CA ALA A 327 27.12 1.13 29.68
C ALA A 327 26.58 1.40 28.25
N GLN A 328 25.27 1.51 28.09
CA GLN A 328 24.61 1.81 26.81
C GLN A 328 24.37 3.31 26.59
N ALA A 329 24.52 4.13 27.64
CA ALA A 329 24.34 5.58 27.53
C ALA A 329 25.54 6.20 26.78
N PRO A 330 25.29 7.21 25.92
CA PRO A 330 26.37 7.94 25.25
C PRO A 330 27.34 8.56 26.24
N LEU A 331 28.63 8.58 25.89
CA LEU A 331 29.71 9.03 26.81
C LEU A 331 29.59 10.51 27.19
N ASP A 332 29.07 11.35 26.31
CA ASP A 332 28.76 12.74 26.56
C ASP A 332 27.65 12.89 27.62
N VAL A 333 26.58 12.11 27.48
CA VAL A 333 25.49 12.06 28.46
C VAL A 333 25.98 11.57 29.82
N LEU A 334 26.80 10.51 29.85
CA LEU A 334 27.40 10.02 31.11
C LEU A 334 28.28 11.08 31.79
N ARG A 335 29.03 11.89 31.02
CA ARG A 335 29.83 13.00 31.55
C ARG A 335 28.98 14.11 32.15
N ASP A 336 27.88 14.45 31.51
CA ASP A 336 26.96 15.51 31.95
C ASP A 336 26.30 15.14 33.29
N TYR A 337 25.95 13.86 33.47
CA TYR A 337 25.32 13.39 34.71
C TYR A 337 26.33 13.01 35.81
N GLY A 338 27.57 12.71 35.48
CA GLY A 338 28.63 12.44 36.45
C GLY A 338 28.19 11.47 37.56
N ASN A 339 28.23 11.93 38.84
CA ASN A 339 27.82 11.13 40.01
C ASN A 339 26.29 10.87 40.08
N GLU A 340 25.47 11.55 39.27
CA GLU A 340 24.03 11.39 39.23
C GLU A 340 23.59 10.39 38.13
N SER A 341 24.50 9.55 37.67
CA SER A 341 24.21 8.56 36.59
C SER A 341 23.04 7.62 36.91
N ALA A 342 22.69 7.43 38.19
CA ALA A 342 21.48 6.72 38.61
C ALA A 342 20.20 7.31 37.98
N LEU A 343 20.16 8.64 37.71
CA LEU A 343 19.04 9.30 37.04
C LEU A 343 18.82 8.82 35.60
N LEU A 344 19.84 8.22 34.97
CA LEU A 344 19.70 7.62 33.63
C LEU A 344 19.03 6.23 33.67
N VAL A 345 19.14 5.53 34.81
CA VAL A 345 18.57 4.18 35.00
C VAL A 345 17.10 4.28 35.45
N GLU A 346 16.82 5.23 36.31
CA GLU A 346 15.51 5.40 36.95
C GLU A 346 14.32 5.39 35.96
N PRO A 347 14.35 6.10 34.81
CA PRO A 347 13.25 6.09 33.86
C PRO A 347 12.94 4.69 33.26
N PHE A 348 13.92 3.78 33.23
CA PHE A 348 13.72 2.40 32.78
C PHE A 348 13.08 1.51 33.84
N ARG A 349 13.20 1.86 35.14
CA ARG A 349 12.70 1.10 36.29
C ARG A 349 11.36 1.60 36.83
N ASN A 350 11.05 2.89 36.64
CA ASN A 350 9.92 3.54 37.33
C ASN A 350 8.55 3.32 36.68
N ALA A 351 8.50 2.87 35.42
CA ALA A 351 7.25 2.73 34.65
C ALA A 351 6.35 3.99 34.70
N GLU A 352 6.95 5.20 34.64
CA GLU A 352 6.21 6.47 34.77
C GLU A 352 5.19 6.68 33.66
N VAL A 353 5.55 6.36 32.42
CA VAL A 353 4.65 6.48 31.27
C VAL A 353 3.47 5.53 31.42
N GLN A 354 3.72 4.28 31.84
CA GLN A 354 2.69 3.27 32.06
C GLN A 354 1.73 3.74 33.17
N LYS A 355 2.23 4.29 34.27
CA LYS A 355 1.42 4.85 35.37
C LYS A 355 0.60 6.06 34.91
N SER A 356 1.21 6.98 34.13
CA SER A 356 0.53 8.14 33.58
C SER A 356 -0.62 7.74 32.65
N LEU A 357 -0.38 6.80 31.74
CA LEU A 357 -1.39 6.28 30.82
C LEU A 357 -2.53 5.56 31.59
N ALA A 358 -2.19 4.81 32.63
CA ALA A 358 -3.19 4.19 33.52
C ALA A 358 -4.08 5.23 34.19
N GLY A 359 -3.49 6.32 34.72
CA GLY A 359 -4.25 7.45 35.28
C GLY A 359 -5.18 8.12 34.27
N HIS A 360 -4.74 8.31 33.03
CA HIS A 360 -5.59 8.83 31.96
C HIS A 360 -6.76 7.90 31.63
N SER A 361 -6.51 6.60 31.48
CA SER A 361 -7.55 5.61 31.21
C SER A 361 -8.59 5.55 32.35
N GLN A 362 -8.13 5.54 33.58
CA GLN A 362 -9.00 5.54 34.76
C GLN A 362 -9.84 6.83 34.83
N GLY A 363 -9.22 8.01 34.58
CA GLY A 363 -9.93 9.28 34.59
C GLY A 363 -10.98 9.41 33.48
N LEU A 364 -10.77 8.74 32.35
CA LEU A 364 -11.71 8.70 31.22
C LEU A 364 -12.81 7.64 31.42
N GLY A 365 -12.54 6.59 32.21
CA GLY A 365 -13.41 5.43 32.29
C GLY A 365 -13.44 4.58 31.00
N ALA A 366 -12.43 4.73 30.10
CA ALA A 366 -12.34 4.10 28.80
C ALA A 366 -10.97 3.46 28.59
N ALA A 367 -10.91 2.41 27.79
CA ALA A 367 -9.63 1.88 27.35
C ALA A 367 -8.89 2.86 26.42
N LEU A 368 -7.56 2.80 26.43
CA LEU A 368 -6.71 3.63 25.56
C LEU A 368 -5.86 2.73 24.68
N MET A 369 -5.71 3.11 23.40
CA MET A 369 -4.69 2.59 22.51
C MET A 369 -3.87 3.77 21.99
N ILE A 370 -2.61 3.87 22.43
CA ILE A 370 -1.78 5.08 22.29
C ILE A 370 -0.54 4.77 21.47
N GLY A 371 -0.35 5.48 20.35
CA GLY A 371 0.88 5.40 19.57
C GLY A 371 2.03 6.16 20.24
N LEU A 372 3.11 5.46 20.58
CA LEU A 372 4.29 5.99 21.26
C LEU A 372 5.58 5.27 20.80
N GLU A 373 6.71 5.82 21.19
CA GLU A 373 8.00 5.16 21.07
C GLU A 373 8.26 4.31 22.33
N ALA A 374 8.83 3.12 22.16
CA ALA A 374 9.28 2.31 23.28
C ALA A 374 10.79 2.07 23.26
N LEU A 375 11.43 2.24 24.40
CA LEU A 375 12.86 2.00 24.62
C LEU A 375 13.03 0.82 25.57
N VAL A 376 13.71 -0.23 25.10
CA VAL A 376 13.96 -1.44 25.90
C VAL A 376 15.46 -1.59 26.09
N ALA A 377 15.94 -1.42 27.33
CA ALA A 377 17.31 -1.76 27.65
C ALA A 377 17.48 -3.27 27.62
N ASP A 378 18.24 -3.77 26.65
CA ASP A 378 18.60 -5.17 26.48
C ASP A 378 20.03 -5.41 26.97
N HIS A 379 20.56 -6.64 26.97
CA HIS A 379 21.90 -6.97 27.43
C HIS A 379 23.03 -6.21 26.70
N ASN A 380 22.84 -5.91 25.42
CA ASN A 380 23.87 -5.33 24.55
C ASN A 380 23.62 -3.88 24.11
N ARG A 381 22.36 -3.47 24.02
CA ARG A 381 21.98 -2.12 23.56
C ARG A 381 20.55 -1.76 23.94
N THR A 382 20.24 -0.50 23.94
CA THR A 382 18.85 -0.05 24.00
C THR A 382 18.18 -0.25 22.63
N ARG A 383 17.12 -1.03 22.62
CA ARG A 383 16.27 -1.24 21.43
C ARG A 383 15.19 -0.19 21.38
N VAL A 384 14.90 0.29 20.18
CA VAL A 384 13.90 1.34 19.91
C VAL A 384 12.77 0.76 19.08
N PHE A 385 11.54 0.89 19.54
CA PHE A 385 10.36 0.41 18.83
C PHE A 385 9.34 1.52 18.60
N ASN A 386 8.66 1.44 17.48
CA ASN A 386 7.41 2.14 17.25
C ASN A 386 6.28 1.27 17.77
N SER A 387 5.50 1.77 18.73
CA SER A 387 4.63 0.91 19.53
C SER A 387 3.22 1.47 19.71
N ALA A 388 2.27 0.57 19.91
CA ALA A 388 0.91 0.86 20.34
C ALA A 388 0.71 0.30 21.75
N ALA A 389 0.66 1.19 22.75
CA ALA A 389 0.38 0.84 24.14
C ALA A 389 -1.12 0.64 24.35
N PHE A 390 -1.49 -0.41 25.07
CA PHE A 390 -2.88 -0.68 25.45
C PHE A 390 -3.07 -0.59 26.95
N VAL A 391 -4.07 0.16 27.35
CA VAL A 391 -4.36 0.50 28.76
C VAL A 391 -5.84 0.35 29.02
N ARG A 392 -6.19 -0.23 30.15
CA ARG A 392 -7.58 -0.43 30.57
C ARG A 392 -7.89 0.38 31.84
N PRO A 393 -9.12 0.88 31.99
CA PRO A 393 -9.48 1.68 33.17
C PRO A 393 -9.53 0.86 34.48
N ASP A 394 -9.76 -0.45 34.37
CA ASP A 394 -9.92 -1.38 35.51
C ASP A 394 -8.59 -1.98 36.01
N VAL A 395 -7.62 -2.23 35.11
CA VAL A 395 -6.36 -2.91 35.47
C VAL A 395 -5.10 -2.07 35.18
N GLY A 396 -5.25 -0.91 34.52
CA GLY A 396 -4.15 -0.05 34.13
C GLY A 396 -3.44 -0.53 32.84
N TYR A 397 -2.13 -0.39 32.79
CA TYR A 397 -1.32 -0.75 31.63
C TYR A 397 -1.29 -2.27 31.41
N VAL A 398 -1.78 -2.73 30.26
CA VAL A 398 -1.87 -4.15 29.90
C VAL A 398 -0.61 -4.62 29.14
N GLY A 399 -0.08 -3.76 28.26
CA GLY A 399 1.07 -4.08 27.42
C GLY A 399 1.10 -3.23 26.17
N ARG A 400 1.98 -3.60 25.25
CA ARG A 400 2.10 -2.91 23.95
C ARG A 400 2.28 -3.91 22.81
N TYR A 401 2.01 -3.44 21.62
CA TYR A 401 2.37 -4.04 20.34
C TYR A 401 3.52 -3.24 19.75
N ASP A 402 4.57 -3.90 19.31
CA ASP A 402 5.71 -3.28 18.64
C ASP A 402 5.61 -3.55 17.14
N LYS A 403 5.76 -2.51 16.31
CA LYS A 403 5.65 -2.57 14.86
C LYS A 403 6.54 -3.66 14.27
N ILE A 404 5.93 -4.60 13.54
CA ILE A 404 6.63 -5.74 12.93
C ILE A 404 7.18 -5.37 11.55
N HIS A 405 6.31 -4.77 10.70
CA HIS A 405 6.66 -4.45 9.33
C HIS A 405 7.10 -2.98 9.19
N ARG A 406 8.42 -2.78 9.18
CA ARG A 406 9.04 -1.45 9.11
C ARG A 406 9.11 -0.91 7.69
N VAL A 407 9.01 0.41 7.54
CA VAL A 407 9.13 1.11 6.26
C VAL A 407 10.60 1.21 5.85
N VAL A 408 10.92 0.68 4.67
CA VAL A 408 12.27 0.73 4.07
C VAL A 408 12.68 2.20 3.85
N PHE A 409 13.92 2.54 4.23
CA PHE A 409 14.50 3.89 4.20
C PHE A 409 13.77 4.95 5.05
N GLY A 410 12.61 4.63 5.62
CA GLY A 410 11.89 5.49 6.55
C GLY A 410 12.11 5.12 8.01
N GLU A 411 12.27 3.83 8.28
CA GLU A 411 12.41 3.29 9.64
C GLU A 411 13.62 2.34 9.79
N TYR A 412 14.18 1.89 8.70
CA TYR A 412 15.45 1.15 8.69
C TYR A 412 16.11 1.20 7.31
N ILE A 413 17.40 0.94 7.27
CA ILE A 413 18.18 0.88 6.03
C ILE A 413 18.53 -0.59 5.77
N PRO A 414 18.03 -1.20 4.68
CA PRO A 414 18.38 -2.56 4.33
C PRO A 414 19.90 -2.69 4.10
N LEU A 415 20.47 -3.83 4.51
CA LEU A 415 21.88 -4.15 4.29
C LEU A 415 22.90 -3.15 4.90
N LYS A 416 22.48 -2.25 5.82
CA LYS A 416 23.40 -1.28 6.43
C LYS A 416 24.62 -1.94 7.12
N ASP A 417 24.41 -3.12 7.68
CA ASP A 417 25.47 -3.86 8.38
C ASP A 417 26.50 -4.48 7.41
N LEU A 418 26.08 -4.76 6.15
CA LEU A 418 26.95 -5.23 5.06
C LEU A 418 27.56 -4.09 4.25
N LEU A 419 26.83 -2.99 4.10
CA LEU A 419 27.16 -1.84 3.27
C LEU A 419 26.96 -0.55 4.09
N PRO A 420 27.85 -0.22 5.03
CA PRO A 420 27.66 0.92 5.96
C PRO A 420 27.46 2.27 5.26
N TRP A 421 28.04 2.45 4.06
CA TRP A 421 27.91 3.67 3.25
C TRP A 421 26.46 3.97 2.84
N LEU A 422 25.56 2.97 2.86
CA LEU A 422 24.12 3.19 2.60
C LEU A 422 23.50 4.14 3.64
N SER A 423 24.04 4.19 4.84
CA SER A 423 23.58 5.11 5.89
C SER A 423 23.86 6.57 5.54
N GLU A 424 24.90 6.84 4.76
CA GLU A 424 25.26 8.20 4.33
C GLU A 424 24.29 8.75 3.26
N LEU A 425 23.57 7.87 2.58
CA LEU A 425 22.54 8.25 1.60
C LEU A 425 21.22 8.70 2.24
N THR A 426 21.10 8.57 3.55
CA THR A 426 19.90 8.98 4.28
C THR A 426 20.19 10.20 5.15
N PRO A 427 19.21 11.09 5.37
CA PRO A 427 19.39 12.28 6.20
C PRO A 427 19.52 11.97 7.71
N PHE A 428 19.46 10.70 8.10
CA PHE A 428 19.23 10.29 9.48
C PHE A 428 20.50 9.83 10.25
N GLY A 429 21.66 9.76 9.60
CA GLY A 429 22.93 9.38 10.24
C GLY A 429 23.04 7.88 10.60
N SER A 430 24.21 7.48 11.16
CA SER A 430 24.55 6.08 11.40
C SER A 430 23.74 5.38 12.51
N GLY A 431 23.13 6.13 13.42
CA GLY A 431 22.29 5.61 14.52
C GLY A 431 20.82 5.42 14.17
N PHE A 432 20.43 5.74 12.93
CA PHE A 432 19.04 5.71 12.52
C PHE A 432 18.47 4.30 12.38
N GLY A 433 17.25 4.14 12.87
CA GLY A 433 16.40 2.98 12.66
C GLY A 433 15.69 2.54 13.93
N ILE A 434 14.52 1.93 13.75
CA ILE A 434 13.79 1.27 14.82
C ILE A 434 13.94 -0.24 14.70
N ASP A 435 13.77 -0.94 15.80
CA ASP A 435 13.74 -2.39 15.84
C ASP A 435 12.38 -2.92 15.38
N ALA A 436 12.36 -4.14 14.82
CA ALA A 436 11.13 -4.82 14.51
C ALA A 436 10.56 -5.53 15.72
N GLY A 437 9.25 -5.44 15.93
CA GLY A 437 8.51 -6.32 16.81
C GLY A 437 8.54 -7.78 16.33
N ALA A 438 8.28 -8.72 17.22
CA ALA A 438 8.27 -10.14 16.90
C ALA A 438 6.86 -10.70 16.72
N ASP A 439 5.94 -10.33 17.62
CA ASP A 439 4.67 -11.01 17.80
C ASP A 439 3.48 -10.10 17.51
N VAL A 440 2.48 -10.66 16.85
CA VAL A 440 1.15 -10.05 16.77
C VAL A 440 0.49 -10.07 18.17
N ARG A 441 -0.32 -9.06 18.47
CA ARG A 441 -0.98 -8.92 19.77
C ARG A 441 -2.50 -8.87 19.59
N LEU A 442 -3.19 -9.50 20.54
CA LEU A 442 -4.63 -9.43 20.67
C LEU A 442 -4.92 -8.90 22.09
N PHE A 443 -5.54 -7.74 22.17
CA PHE A 443 -5.94 -7.12 23.42
C PHE A 443 -7.44 -7.27 23.63
N GLU A 444 -7.85 -7.43 24.88
CA GLU A 444 -9.26 -7.66 25.24
C GLU A 444 -9.76 -6.60 26.23
N TYR A 445 -10.93 -6.03 25.93
CA TYR A 445 -11.66 -5.14 26.80
C TYR A 445 -13.15 -5.13 26.44
N GLY A 446 -14.03 -5.12 27.43
CA GLY A 446 -15.48 -5.08 27.22
C GLY A 446 -16.05 -6.28 26.45
N GLY A 447 -15.33 -7.41 26.41
CA GLY A 447 -15.69 -8.60 25.63
C GLY A 447 -15.28 -8.54 24.16
N TRP A 448 -14.59 -7.49 23.70
CA TRP A 448 -14.08 -7.35 22.34
C TRP A 448 -12.58 -7.59 22.28
N ARG A 449 -12.14 -8.25 21.22
CA ARG A 449 -10.75 -8.59 20.93
C ARG A 449 -10.23 -7.71 19.82
N MET A 450 -9.20 -6.93 20.12
CA MET A 450 -8.65 -5.89 19.25
C MET A 450 -7.20 -6.18 18.92
N SER A 451 -6.83 -6.09 17.67
CA SER A 451 -5.44 -6.21 17.22
C SER A 451 -4.95 -4.88 16.64
N PRO A 452 -3.87 -4.29 17.20
CA PRO A 452 -3.31 -3.05 16.69
C PRO A 452 -2.48 -3.28 15.43
N LEU A 453 -2.46 -2.26 14.56
CA LEU A 453 -1.63 -2.11 13.38
C LEU A 453 -0.97 -0.73 13.44
N ILE A 454 0.25 -0.60 12.97
CA ILE A 454 0.93 0.69 12.95
C ILE A 454 1.26 1.09 11.51
N CYS A 455 0.64 2.21 11.05
CA CYS A 455 0.91 2.86 9.79
C CYS A 455 0.80 1.90 8.59
N PHE A 456 1.85 1.78 7.79
CA PHE A 456 1.94 0.97 6.57
C PHE A 456 1.59 -0.52 6.74
N GLU A 457 1.50 -1.04 7.95
CA GLU A 457 1.20 -2.47 8.19
C GLU A 457 -0.16 -2.90 7.65
N ASP A 458 -1.16 -2.02 7.61
CA ASP A 458 -2.46 -2.33 7.02
C ASP A 458 -2.40 -2.53 5.50
N THR A 459 -1.30 -2.16 4.86
CA THR A 459 -1.09 -2.42 3.45
C THR A 459 -0.52 -3.81 3.17
N VAL A 460 -0.05 -4.53 4.19
CA VAL A 460 0.62 -5.84 4.09
C VAL A 460 -0.39 -6.98 4.30
N PRO A 461 -0.90 -7.61 3.22
CA PRO A 461 -2.00 -8.58 3.32
C PRO A 461 -1.71 -9.74 4.28
N GLY A 462 -0.50 -10.31 4.20
CA GLY A 462 -0.10 -11.45 5.01
C GLY A 462 0.01 -11.14 6.51
N LEU A 463 0.41 -9.91 6.88
CA LEU A 463 0.46 -9.47 8.27
C LEU A 463 -0.94 -9.26 8.84
N VAL A 464 -1.79 -8.53 8.13
CA VAL A 464 -3.18 -8.28 8.56
C VAL A 464 -3.95 -9.59 8.69
N ARG A 465 -3.74 -10.55 7.76
CA ARG A 465 -4.32 -11.88 7.86
C ARG A 465 -3.86 -12.62 9.13
N ARG A 466 -2.59 -12.54 9.51
CA ARG A 466 -2.07 -13.13 10.76
C ARG A 466 -2.74 -12.51 11.99
N MET A 467 -2.95 -11.20 11.99
CA MET A 467 -3.62 -10.48 13.08
C MET A 467 -5.10 -10.86 13.19
N ALA A 468 -5.81 -10.90 12.07
CA ALA A 468 -7.21 -11.30 12.01
C ALA A 468 -7.43 -12.78 12.42
N ALA A 469 -6.47 -13.65 12.11
CA ALA A 469 -6.53 -15.08 12.42
C ALA A 469 -6.08 -15.40 13.86
N GLN A 470 -5.54 -14.41 14.60
CA GLN A 470 -5.07 -14.64 15.97
C GLN A 470 -6.24 -15.04 16.87
N ARG A 471 -5.96 -15.94 17.80
CA ARG A 471 -6.96 -16.44 18.77
C ARG A 471 -6.53 -16.12 20.18
N ASP A 472 -7.50 -15.80 21.04
CA ASP A 472 -7.30 -15.74 22.47
C ASP A 472 -7.22 -17.15 23.09
N ALA A 473 -6.99 -17.22 24.40
CA ALA A 473 -6.93 -18.50 25.14
C ALA A 473 -8.26 -19.28 25.11
N ALA A 474 -9.38 -18.61 24.88
CA ALA A 474 -10.72 -19.21 24.77
C ALA A 474 -11.05 -19.62 23.31
N GLY A 475 -10.16 -19.36 22.35
CA GLY A 475 -10.35 -19.66 20.93
C GLY A 475 -11.08 -18.59 20.13
N GLY A 476 -11.42 -17.45 20.76
CA GLY A 476 -12.04 -16.30 20.10
C GLY A 476 -11.08 -15.59 19.14
N THR A 477 -11.58 -15.14 17.99
CA THR A 477 -10.77 -14.44 16.97
C THR A 477 -10.82 -12.93 17.14
N CYS A 478 -9.99 -12.20 16.42
CA CYS A 478 -9.99 -10.74 16.37
C CYS A 478 -11.35 -10.19 15.91
N ASP A 479 -11.95 -9.29 16.70
CA ASP A 479 -13.22 -8.63 16.39
C ASP A 479 -13.01 -7.26 15.72
N LEU A 480 -11.86 -6.60 15.95
CA LEU A 480 -11.56 -5.25 15.49
C LEU A 480 -10.06 -5.08 15.23
N LEU A 481 -9.73 -4.57 14.08
CA LEU A 481 -8.40 -4.05 13.76
C LEU A 481 -8.33 -2.56 14.12
N VAL A 482 -7.26 -2.13 14.78
CA VAL A 482 -7.05 -0.73 15.17
C VAL A 482 -5.76 -0.24 14.54
N ASN A 483 -5.85 0.62 13.52
CA ASN A 483 -4.69 1.19 12.86
C ASN A 483 -4.35 2.56 13.45
N LEU A 484 -3.12 2.70 13.92
CA LEU A 484 -2.52 3.95 14.37
C LEU A 484 -1.52 4.42 13.32
N THR A 485 -1.75 5.55 12.66
CA THR A 485 -0.89 5.97 11.56
C THR A 485 -0.58 7.47 11.56
N ASN A 486 0.51 7.84 10.88
CA ASN A 486 0.93 9.22 10.70
C ASN A 486 1.18 9.51 9.22
N ASP A 487 0.12 9.90 8.51
CA ASP A 487 0.16 10.29 7.09
C ASP A 487 0.51 11.79 6.89
N GLY A 488 0.80 12.51 7.97
CA GLY A 488 1.19 13.93 7.93
C GLY A 488 2.40 14.22 7.03
N TRP A 489 3.25 13.22 6.78
CA TRP A 489 4.37 13.30 5.85
C TRP A 489 3.97 13.68 4.42
N PHE A 490 2.77 13.32 3.99
CA PHE A 490 2.34 13.40 2.59
C PHE A 490 1.37 14.56 2.30
N ARG A 491 1.18 15.48 3.26
CA ARG A 491 0.57 16.82 3.10
C ARG A 491 -0.72 16.84 2.27
N GLY A 492 -1.65 15.95 2.53
CA GLY A 492 -2.96 15.94 1.87
C GLY A 492 -2.97 15.38 0.44
N SER A 493 -1.91 14.71 0.01
CA SER A 493 -1.78 14.11 -1.33
C SER A 493 -2.71 12.91 -1.55
N SER A 494 -2.64 12.32 -2.77
CA SER A 494 -3.35 11.10 -3.14
C SER A 494 -2.89 9.84 -2.39
N GLU A 495 -1.80 9.92 -1.66
CA GLU A 495 -1.34 8.86 -0.78
C GLU A 495 -2.39 8.51 0.26
N LEU A 496 -2.99 9.53 0.90
CA LEU A 496 -3.97 9.38 1.97
C LEU A 496 -5.19 8.56 1.52
N ASP A 497 -5.68 8.82 0.31
CA ASP A 497 -6.78 8.06 -0.28
C ASP A 497 -6.36 6.61 -0.58
N GLN A 498 -5.16 6.42 -1.13
CA GLN A 498 -4.66 5.09 -1.48
C GLN A 498 -4.42 4.24 -0.22
N HIS A 499 -3.95 4.85 0.86
CA HIS A 499 -3.79 4.18 2.16
C HIS A 499 -5.14 3.72 2.73
N LEU A 500 -6.16 4.58 2.68
CA LEU A 500 -7.52 4.23 3.08
C LEU A 500 -8.13 3.10 2.22
N ILE A 501 -7.88 3.11 0.91
CA ILE A 501 -8.37 2.09 -0.02
C ILE A 501 -7.77 0.71 0.33
N THR A 502 -6.48 0.64 0.61
CA THR A 502 -5.85 -0.63 1.00
C THR A 502 -6.42 -1.18 2.30
N ALA A 503 -6.63 -0.32 3.30
CA ALA A 503 -7.29 -0.69 4.55
C ALA A 503 -8.68 -1.29 4.33
N ALA A 504 -9.48 -0.71 3.43
CA ALA A 504 -10.80 -1.23 3.09
C ALA A 504 -10.74 -2.67 2.56
N PHE A 505 -9.76 -2.97 1.69
CA PHE A 505 -9.56 -4.35 1.22
C PHE A 505 -9.18 -5.31 2.35
N ARG A 506 -8.36 -4.88 3.31
CA ARG A 506 -8.01 -5.72 4.49
C ARG A 506 -9.24 -6.14 5.29
N CYS A 507 -10.22 -5.23 5.42
CA CYS A 507 -11.48 -5.54 6.09
C CYS A 507 -12.28 -6.60 5.34
N VAL A 508 -12.42 -6.47 4.03
CA VAL A 508 -13.14 -7.47 3.21
C VAL A 508 -12.45 -8.82 3.22
N GLU A 509 -11.14 -8.85 3.03
CA GLU A 509 -10.33 -10.06 3.00
C GLU A 509 -10.44 -10.90 4.27
N ASN A 510 -10.60 -10.26 5.41
CA ASN A 510 -10.61 -10.94 6.70
C ASN A 510 -11.96 -10.93 7.40
N ARG A 511 -12.95 -10.19 6.89
CA ARG A 511 -14.24 -9.95 7.56
C ARG A 511 -14.08 -9.39 8.97
N VAL A 512 -13.07 -8.56 9.15
CA VAL A 512 -12.81 -7.86 10.40
C VAL A 512 -12.86 -6.36 10.13
N PRO A 513 -13.75 -5.60 10.82
CA PRO A 513 -13.80 -4.15 10.69
C PRO A 513 -12.50 -3.51 11.17
N MET A 514 -12.25 -2.30 10.71
CA MET A 514 -11.07 -1.52 11.11
C MET A 514 -11.47 -0.11 11.51
N VAL A 515 -10.86 0.39 12.58
CA VAL A 515 -10.81 1.82 12.87
C VAL A 515 -9.40 2.34 12.62
N ARG A 516 -9.30 3.52 12.05
CA ARG A 516 -8.03 4.18 11.73
C ARG A 516 -7.96 5.51 12.45
N SER A 517 -6.98 5.69 13.34
CA SER A 517 -6.63 6.98 13.95
C SER A 517 -5.40 7.54 13.26
N VAL A 518 -5.56 8.65 12.53
CA VAL A 518 -4.55 9.13 11.60
C VAL A 518 -4.14 10.56 11.90
N ASN A 519 -2.86 10.80 12.13
CA ASN A 519 -2.34 12.16 12.20
C ASN A 519 -2.17 12.74 10.79
N GLY A 520 -2.88 13.83 10.49
CA GLY A 520 -2.78 14.55 9.22
C GLY A 520 -3.39 13.85 7.99
N GLY A 521 -3.93 12.64 8.16
CA GLY A 521 -4.55 11.84 7.09
C GLY A 521 -6.06 11.71 7.21
N ILE A 522 -6.59 10.55 6.81
CA ILE A 522 -8.03 10.24 6.83
C ILE A 522 -8.31 9.21 7.93
N SER A 523 -8.78 9.68 9.09
CA SER A 523 -9.30 8.80 10.12
C SER A 523 -10.66 8.26 9.71
N ALA A 524 -10.92 6.97 9.96
CA ALA A 524 -12.10 6.31 9.41
C ALA A 524 -12.56 5.10 10.22
N PHE A 525 -13.84 4.76 10.04
CA PHE A 525 -14.46 3.50 10.42
C PHE A 525 -14.73 2.71 9.14
N ILE A 526 -14.26 1.47 9.07
CA ILE A 526 -14.43 0.60 7.90
C ILE A 526 -15.10 -0.69 8.35
N ASP A 527 -16.21 -1.06 7.72
CA ASP A 527 -16.91 -2.30 8.04
C ASP A 527 -16.29 -3.53 7.33
N GLY A 528 -16.76 -4.73 7.68
CA GLY A 528 -16.27 -5.98 7.10
C GLY A 528 -16.58 -6.16 5.61
N ASP A 529 -17.43 -5.33 5.02
CA ASP A 529 -17.66 -5.26 3.57
C ASP A 529 -16.75 -4.26 2.86
N GLY A 530 -15.85 -3.58 3.60
CA GLY A 530 -14.97 -2.56 3.07
C GLY A 530 -15.62 -1.21 2.83
N ARG A 531 -16.82 -0.97 3.35
CA ARG A 531 -17.45 0.35 3.29
C ARG A 531 -16.83 1.27 4.31
N ILE A 532 -16.41 2.43 3.85
CA ILE A 532 -15.99 3.53 4.73
C ILE A 532 -17.27 4.16 5.27
N ARG A 533 -17.49 4.04 6.59
CA ARG A 533 -18.72 4.43 7.27
C ARG A 533 -18.63 5.87 7.75
N ASP A 534 -19.72 6.60 7.60
CA ASP A 534 -19.83 7.86 8.33
C ASP A 534 -19.92 7.58 9.82
N PRO A 535 -19.08 8.22 10.65
CA PRO A 535 -19.14 8.09 12.10
C PRO A 535 -20.37 8.83 12.65
N GLY A 536 -20.74 8.54 13.90
CA GLY A 536 -21.86 9.22 14.56
C GLY A 536 -21.61 10.71 14.78
N VAL A 537 -20.36 11.07 15.14
CA VAL A 537 -19.95 12.46 15.43
C VAL A 537 -18.58 12.74 14.85
N ILE A 538 -18.41 13.90 14.26
CA ILE A 538 -17.10 14.48 13.91
C ILE A 538 -17.04 15.89 14.51
N GLN A 539 -16.05 16.12 15.38
CA GLN A 539 -15.82 17.40 16.01
C GLN A 539 -14.46 17.97 15.56
N VAL A 540 -14.48 19.13 15.00
CA VAL A 540 -13.27 19.85 14.55
C VAL A 540 -12.89 20.91 15.56
N LEU A 541 -11.63 20.91 15.98
CA LEU A 541 -11.06 21.92 16.86
C LEU A 541 -10.85 23.21 16.06
N GLN A 542 -11.54 24.25 16.46
CA GLN A 542 -11.34 25.59 15.90
C GLN A 542 -10.07 26.19 16.51
N GLU A 543 -9.23 26.80 15.67
CA GLU A 543 -8.12 27.59 16.19
C GLU A 543 -8.67 28.70 17.10
N PRO A 544 -8.19 28.80 18.35
CA PRO A 544 -8.68 29.85 19.25
C PRO A 544 -8.30 31.22 18.69
N LEU A 545 -9.28 32.08 18.51
CA LEU A 545 -9.02 33.53 18.40
C LEU A 545 -8.31 33.98 19.67
N GLU A 546 -7.39 34.95 19.59
CA GLU A 546 -6.64 35.46 20.74
C GLU A 546 -7.56 35.68 21.95
N GLY A 547 -7.23 35.03 23.08
CA GLY A 547 -7.97 35.15 24.33
C GLY A 547 -9.21 34.23 24.48
N THR A 548 -9.54 33.37 23.49
CA THR A 548 -10.66 32.44 23.59
C THR A 548 -10.20 31.01 23.94
N ARG A 549 -11.09 30.21 24.54
CA ARG A 549 -10.83 28.79 24.78
C ARG A 549 -11.01 28.00 23.46
N PRO A 550 -10.22 26.92 23.23
CA PRO A 550 -10.43 26.03 22.12
C PRO A 550 -11.89 25.53 22.08
N GLN A 551 -12.54 25.65 20.93
CA GLN A 551 -13.92 25.20 20.73
C GLN A 551 -13.95 24.05 19.72
N LEU A 552 -14.77 23.03 20.04
CA LEU A 552 -15.07 21.94 19.13
C LEU A 552 -16.39 22.25 18.41
N THR A 553 -16.37 22.13 17.08
CA THR A 553 -17.54 22.34 16.23
C THR A 553 -17.91 21.04 15.52
N ASP A 554 -19.17 20.66 15.58
CA ASP A 554 -19.67 19.50 14.89
C ASP A 554 -19.69 19.74 13.38
N VAL A 555 -19.21 18.75 12.61
CA VAL A 555 -19.27 18.74 11.15
C VAL A 555 -19.92 17.46 10.66
N GLN A 556 -20.66 17.55 9.55
CA GLN A 556 -21.38 16.41 9.01
C GLN A 556 -20.54 15.62 8.01
N GLY A 557 -20.56 14.30 8.15
CA GLY A 557 -20.03 13.33 7.20
C GLY A 557 -18.51 13.29 7.11
N LEU A 558 -17.98 12.13 6.86
CA LEU A 558 -16.54 11.92 6.62
C LEU A 558 -16.11 12.46 5.23
N ARG A 559 -17.04 12.59 4.29
CA ARG A 559 -16.84 13.31 3.03
C ARG A 559 -17.31 14.75 3.18
N ASP A 560 -16.46 15.67 2.74
CA ASP A 560 -16.85 17.07 2.65
C ASP A 560 -17.93 17.25 1.57
N PRO A 561 -19.11 17.76 1.91
CA PRO A 561 -20.22 17.87 0.95
C PRO A 561 -19.95 18.88 -0.19
N ALA A 562 -19.05 19.85 0.03
CA ALA A 562 -18.72 20.88 -0.98
C ALA A 562 -17.73 20.33 -2.03
N THR A 563 -16.75 19.52 -1.63
CA THR A 563 -15.70 19.02 -2.51
C THR A 563 -15.87 17.54 -2.90
N GLY A 564 -16.67 16.78 -2.17
CA GLY A 564 -16.84 15.34 -2.32
C GLY A 564 -15.60 14.51 -1.90
N THR A 565 -14.56 15.15 -1.37
CA THR A 565 -13.33 14.51 -0.91
C THR A 565 -13.44 14.06 0.54
N TRP A 566 -12.61 13.10 0.95
CA TRP A 566 -12.51 12.71 2.35
C TRP A 566 -11.94 13.85 3.19
N ARG A 567 -12.53 14.08 4.38
CA ARG A 567 -11.99 15.04 5.34
C ARG A 567 -10.63 14.56 5.82
N ARG A 568 -9.67 15.46 5.80
CA ARG A 568 -8.26 15.24 6.16
C ARG A 568 -7.66 16.52 6.73
N GLN A 569 -6.49 16.41 7.36
CA GLN A 569 -5.71 17.58 7.80
C GLN A 569 -6.48 18.53 8.71
N PHE A 570 -7.21 18.00 9.68
CA PHE A 570 -7.86 18.79 10.73
C PHE A 570 -7.52 18.23 12.10
N SER A 571 -7.55 19.07 13.13
CA SER A 571 -7.47 18.62 14.53
C SER A 571 -8.89 18.37 15.02
N GLY A 572 -9.14 17.18 15.61
CA GLY A 572 -10.50 16.84 16.04
C GLY A 572 -10.70 15.44 16.55
N ILE A 573 -11.96 15.11 16.78
CA ILE A 573 -12.45 13.80 17.25
C ILE A 573 -13.37 13.23 16.19
N ILE A 574 -13.14 11.98 15.82
CA ILE A 574 -14.05 11.18 14.99
C ILE A 574 -14.57 10.06 15.89
N HIS A 575 -15.88 10.04 16.13
CA HIS A 575 -16.48 9.18 17.14
C HIS A 575 -17.66 8.39 16.57
N GLY A 576 -17.71 7.10 16.88
CA GLY A 576 -18.78 6.24 16.40
C GLY A 576 -18.71 4.83 16.96
N GLN A 577 -19.76 4.07 16.68
CA GLN A 577 -19.84 2.66 17.02
C GLN A 577 -19.27 1.80 15.90
N VAL A 578 -18.41 0.84 16.26
CA VAL A 578 -17.83 -0.10 15.30
C VAL A 578 -18.90 -1.13 14.89
N PRO A 579 -19.12 -1.34 13.58
CA PRO A 579 -19.99 -2.42 13.11
C PRO A 579 -19.21 -3.74 13.07
N LEU A 580 -19.45 -4.66 14.01
CA LEU A 580 -18.78 -5.96 14.05
C LEU A 580 -19.26 -6.90 12.94
N ASP A 581 -18.36 -7.73 12.44
CA ASP A 581 -18.67 -8.70 11.41
C ASP A 581 -18.51 -10.14 11.93
N PRO A 582 -19.61 -10.89 12.14
CA PRO A 582 -19.53 -12.26 12.64
C PRO A 582 -19.19 -13.28 11.56
N ARG A 583 -19.08 -12.86 10.29
CA ARG A 583 -18.81 -13.75 9.16
C ARG A 583 -17.33 -14.13 9.13
N THR A 584 -17.04 -15.29 8.59
CA THR A 584 -15.67 -15.76 8.35
C THR A 584 -15.25 -15.57 6.90
N ALA A 585 -13.97 -15.39 6.66
CA ALA A 585 -13.39 -15.29 5.33
C ALA A 585 -12.56 -16.53 5.00
N VAL A 586 -12.70 -17.04 3.78
CA VAL A 586 -11.85 -18.13 3.25
C VAL A 586 -10.40 -17.67 3.15
N TYR A 587 -10.19 -16.42 2.75
CA TYR A 587 -8.85 -15.83 2.63
C TYR A 587 -8.08 -15.84 3.95
N THR A 588 -8.74 -15.59 5.09
CA THR A 588 -8.09 -15.66 6.41
C THR A 588 -7.46 -17.03 6.66
N THR A 589 -8.10 -18.10 6.20
CA THR A 589 -7.61 -19.48 6.38
C THR A 589 -6.62 -19.90 5.29
N TRP A 590 -6.96 -19.68 4.02
CA TRP A 590 -6.21 -20.20 2.87
C TRP A 590 -5.16 -19.25 2.31
N GLY A 591 -5.26 -17.95 2.67
CA GLY A 591 -4.30 -16.92 2.26
C GLY A 591 -4.22 -16.76 0.74
N ASP A 592 -3.01 -16.61 0.25
CA ASP A 592 -2.68 -16.24 -1.13
C ASP A 592 -2.77 -17.41 -2.13
N TRP A 593 -3.74 -18.32 -1.96
CA TRP A 593 -3.86 -19.51 -2.79
C TRP A 593 -4.01 -19.20 -4.29
N LEU A 594 -4.76 -18.14 -4.64
CA LEU A 594 -4.98 -17.76 -6.04
C LEU A 594 -3.71 -17.26 -6.73
N PRO A 595 -2.97 -16.26 -6.21
CA PRO A 595 -1.73 -15.81 -6.84
C PRO A 595 -0.65 -16.91 -6.82
N GLN A 596 -0.60 -17.77 -5.80
CA GLN A 596 0.31 -18.93 -5.77
C GLN A 596 -0.04 -19.95 -6.86
N SER A 597 -1.34 -20.21 -7.10
CA SER A 597 -1.78 -21.06 -8.22
C SER A 597 -1.42 -20.44 -9.58
N CYS A 598 -1.61 -19.14 -9.75
CA CYS A 598 -1.19 -18.42 -10.95
C CYS A 598 0.34 -18.48 -11.16
N LEU A 599 1.12 -18.37 -10.09
CA LEU A 599 2.58 -18.50 -10.11
C LEU A 599 2.99 -19.91 -10.56
N LEU A 600 2.40 -20.95 -9.97
CA LEU A 600 2.66 -22.33 -10.34
C LEU A 600 2.37 -22.58 -11.83
N VAL A 601 1.21 -22.14 -12.32
CA VAL A 601 0.85 -22.25 -13.75
C VAL A 601 1.86 -21.51 -14.63
N THR A 602 2.25 -20.31 -14.25
CA THR A 602 3.23 -19.51 -15.00
C THR A 602 4.59 -20.20 -15.06
N LEU A 603 5.08 -20.75 -13.95
CA LEU A 603 6.36 -21.46 -13.88
C LEU A 603 6.32 -22.74 -14.72
N LEU A 604 5.29 -23.57 -14.56
CA LEU A 604 5.15 -24.83 -15.33
C LEU A 604 5.13 -24.59 -16.84
N LEU A 605 4.42 -23.54 -17.29
CA LEU A 605 4.34 -23.21 -18.72
C LEU A 605 5.64 -22.55 -19.23
N ALA A 606 6.29 -21.71 -18.41
CA ALA A 606 7.55 -21.09 -18.80
C ALA A 606 8.70 -22.11 -18.94
N LEU A 607 8.69 -23.18 -18.14
CA LEU A 607 9.69 -24.24 -18.16
C LEU A 607 9.44 -25.29 -19.26
N LYS A 608 8.18 -25.49 -19.68
CA LYS A 608 7.80 -26.53 -20.65
C LYS A 608 8.42 -26.36 -22.04
N LYS A 609 8.78 -25.17 -22.45
CA LYS A 609 9.51 -24.89 -23.69
C LYS A 609 10.90 -24.39 -23.32
N GLY A 610 11.89 -25.31 -23.39
CA GLY A 610 13.30 -24.95 -23.48
C GLY A 610 13.46 -23.91 -24.59
N LEU A 611 13.83 -22.75 -24.18
CA LEU A 611 14.10 -21.50 -24.86
C LEU A 611 14.60 -21.63 -26.30
N ARG A 612 13.73 -21.32 -27.25
CA ARG A 612 14.16 -20.61 -28.46
C ARG A 612 13.48 -19.23 -28.41
N LEU A 613 14.18 -18.28 -27.87
CA LEU A 613 13.90 -16.84 -28.00
C LEU A 613 14.21 -16.38 -29.40
#